data_fc94aae510f21811589d188fb2bbc469
#
_entry.id   fc94aae510f21811589d188fb2bbc469
#
_cell.length_a   1.000
_cell.length_b   1.000
_cell.length_c   1.000
_cell.angle_alpha   90.00
_cell.angle_beta   90.00
_cell.angle_gamma   90.00
#
_symmetry.space_group_name_H-M   'P 1'
#
loop_
_entity.id
_entity.type
_entity.pdbx_description
1 polymer ?
#
loop_
_entity_poly.entity_id
_entity_poly.type
_entity_poly.pdbx_seq_one_letter_code
_entity_poly.pdbx_strand_id
1 'polypeptide(L)'
;FSVTSGKGGVGKTNLSVNLALCLAQLNKRVALIDADLGLANVDVLLGLTPQKNLFHLFHEGASLREILFPTPYGFSILPASSGVSEMLTLSTGQKLELLEAVGELEDGLDYLIVDTGAGISDNVLYFNLAAQERLVVLTPEPTSLTDAYALIKVLKLTHGVEHFKVCVNMAP
;
A
#
# COMPACT_ATOMS: atom_id res chain seq x y z
N PHE A 1 3.87 -7.54 0.26
CA PHE A 1 4.09 -7.08 -1.13
C PHE A 1 3.39 -5.76 -1.38
N SER A 2 3.91 -4.97 -2.35
CA SER A 2 3.27 -3.72 -2.77
C SER A 2 2.37 -3.94 -3.99
N VAL A 3 1.23 -3.24 -4.02
CA VAL A 3 0.39 -3.05 -5.21
C VAL A 3 0.57 -1.61 -5.65
N THR A 4 1.10 -1.41 -6.85
CA THR A 4 1.57 -0.10 -7.33
C THR A 4 1.18 0.16 -8.78
N SER A 5 1.22 1.41 -9.22
CA SER A 5 0.99 1.78 -10.62
C SER A 5 1.64 3.11 -10.98
N GLY A 6 1.98 3.30 -12.23
CA GLY A 6 2.43 4.60 -12.72
C GLY A 6 1.30 5.63 -12.84
N LYS A 7 0.04 5.19 -13.05
CA LYS A 7 -1.14 6.04 -13.30
C LYS A 7 -2.23 5.82 -12.24
N GLY A 8 -2.93 6.89 -11.87
CA GLY A 8 -4.14 6.81 -11.05
C GLY A 8 -5.33 6.18 -11.80
N GLY A 9 -6.28 5.63 -11.07
CA GLY A 9 -7.54 5.11 -11.64
C GLY A 9 -7.44 3.75 -12.32
N VAL A 10 -6.31 3.05 -12.27
CA VAL A 10 -6.14 1.71 -12.88
C VAL A 10 -6.72 0.57 -12.05
N GLY A 11 -7.30 0.86 -10.87
CA GLY A 11 -7.97 -0.12 -10.02
C GLY A 11 -7.08 -0.76 -8.95
N LYS A 12 -5.95 -0.13 -8.55
CA LYS A 12 -5.05 -0.65 -7.50
C LYS A 12 -5.77 -1.00 -6.21
N THR A 13 -6.44 -0.04 -5.60
CA THR A 13 -7.13 -0.20 -4.30
C THR A 13 -8.18 -1.31 -4.36
N ASN A 14 -8.97 -1.37 -5.44
CA ASN A 14 -9.91 -2.48 -5.64
C ASN A 14 -9.19 -3.83 -5.70
N LEU A 15 -8.08 -3.90 -6.42
CA LEU A 15 -7.29 -5.13 -6.52
C LEU A 15 -6.68 -5.50 -5.18
N SER A 16 -6.12 -4.55 -4.43
CA SER A 16 -5.53 -4.73 -3.11
C SER A 16 -6.54 -5.28 -2.11
N VAL A 17 -7.73 -4.68 -2.05
CA VAL A 17 -8.84 -5.11 -1.17
C VAL A 17 -9.33 -6.50 -1.53
N ASN A 18 -9.58 -6.78 -2.83
CA ASN A 18 -10.04 -8.10 -3.26
C ASN A 18 -8.98 -9.19 -3.04
N LEU A 19 -7.70 -8.86 -3.22
CA LEU A 19 -6.61 -9.78 -2.93
C LEU A 19 -6.52 -10.11 -1.42
N ALA A 20 -6.67 -9.09 -0.56
CA ALA A 20 -6.74 -9.28 0.88
C ALA A 20 -7.93 -10.19 1.27
N LEU A 21 -9.10 -9.95 0.68
CA LEU A 21 -10.29 -10.77 0.88
C LEU A 21 -10.06 -12.23 0.45
N CYS A 22 -9.53 -12.46 -0.75
CA CYS A 22 -9.26 -13.81 -1.24
C CYS A 22 -8.26 -14.57 -0.35
N LEU A 23 -7.20 -13.90 0.10
CA LEU A 23 -6.23 -14.51 1.01
C LEU A 23 -6.86 -14.82 2.38
N ALA A 24 -7.70 -13.94 2.91
CA ALA A 24 -8.43 -14.20 4.16
C ALA A 24 -9.38 -15.39 4.03
N GLN A 25 -10.07 -15.54 2.89
CA GLN A 25 -10.91 -16.71 2.59
C GLN A 25 -10.10 -18.02 2.51
N LEU A 26 -8.81 -17.93 2.22
CA LEU A 26 -7.87 -19.05 2.28
C LEU A 26 -7.27 -19.26 3.69
N ASN A 27 -7.90 -18.68 4.72
CA ASN A 27 -7.46 -18.73 6.11
C ASN A 27 -6.05 -18.16 6.35
N LYS A 28 -5.62 -17.15 5.56
CA LYS A 28 -4.39 -16.43 5.77
C LYS A 28 -4.64 -15.21 6.66
N ARG A 29 -3.67 -14.92 7.54
CA ARG A 29 -3.67 -13.71 8.37
C ARG A 29 -3.13 -12.56 7.51
N VAL A 30 -3.99 -11.62 7.16
CA VAL A 30 -3.69 -10.55 6.19
C VAL A 30 -3.91 -9.19 6.81
N ALA A 31 -2.94 -8.29 6.62
CA ALA A 31 -3.12 -6.86 6.82
C ALA A 31 -2.93 -6.10 5.51
N LEU A 32 -3.73 -5.06 5.31
CA LEU A 32 -3.67 -4.14 4.18
C LEU A 32 -3.32 -2.75 4.69
N ILE A 33 -2.18 -2.20 4.28
CA ILE A 33 -1.81 -0.81 4.53
C ILE A 33 -2.34 0.06 3.39
N ASP A 34 -3.11 1.09 3.73
CA ASP A 34 -3.38 2.19 2.81
C ASP A 34 -2.18 3.14 2.82
N ALA A 35 -1.35 3.05 1.80
CA ALA A 35 -0.14 3.84 1.64
C ALA A 35 -0.30 5.00 0.62
N ASP A 36 -1.53 5.29 0.18
CA ASP A 36 -1.88 6.54 -0.49
C ASP A 36 -2.15 7.62 0.57
N LEU A 37 -1.07 8.10 1.20
CA LEU A 37 -1.15 8.99 2.37
C LEU A 37 -1.84 10.33 2.09
N GLY A 38 -1.99 10.69 0.83
CA GLY A 38 -2.69 11.93 0.42
C GLY A 38 -4.18 11.74 0.19
N LEU A 39 -4.56 10.59 -0.33
CA LEU A 39 -5.92 10.27 -0.76
C LEU A 39 -6.33 8.86 -0.32
N ALA A 40 -6.20 8.58 0.99
CA ALA A 40 -6.59 7.30 1.57
C ALA A 40 -8.04 6.96 1.22
N ASN A 41 -8.27 5.74 0.76
CA ASN A 41 -9.54 5.30 0.21
C ASN A 41 -9.98 3.91 0.66
N VAL A 42 -9.11 3.14 1.30
CA VAL A 42 -9.43 1.74 1.68
C VAL A 42 -10.57 1.68 2.68
N ASP A 43 -10.56 2.52 3.71
CA ASP A 43 -11.60 2.61 4.72
C ASP A 43 -12.93 3.08 4.11
N VAL A 44 -12.88 4.08 3.22
CA VAL A 44 -14.06 4.59 2.49
C VAL A 44 -14.66 3.50 1.59
N LEU A 45 -13.82 2.78 0.84
CA LEU A 45 -14.25 1.68 -0.03
C LEU A 45 -14.93 0.56 0.75
N LEU A 46 -14.47 0.29 1.97
CA LEU A 46 -15.00 -0.74 2.85
C LEU A 46 -16.16 -0.27 3.74
N GLY A 47 -16.49 1.04 3.73
CA GLY A 47 -17.51 1.64 4.58
C GLY A 47 -17.14 1.59 6.06
N LEU A 48 -15.86 1.71 6.40
CA LEU A 48 -15.32 1.63 7.75
C LEU A 48 -14.97 3.00 8.30
N THR A 49 -14.98 3.13 9.63
CA THR A 49 -14.62 4.36 10.34
C THR A 49 -13.61 4.06 11.45
N PRO A 50 -12.35 3.76 11.11
CA PRO A 50 -11.30 3.51 12.09
C PRO A 50 -11.06 4.74 12.97
N GLN A 51 -10.85 4.53 14.28
CA GLN A 51 -10.59 5.62 15.24
C GLN A 51 -9.12 6.04 15.23
N LYS A 52 -8.21 5.13 14.90
CA LYS A 52 -6.77 5.38 14.81
C LYS A 52 -6.29 5.11 13.38
N ASN A 53 -5.23 5.80 12.99
CA ASN A 53 -4.58 5.68 11.68
C ASN A 53 -3.08 5.93 11.81
N LEU A 54 -2.32 5.92 10.72
CA LEU A 54 -0.86 6.11 10.74
C LEU A 54 -0.41 7.47 11.32
N PHE A 55 -1.26 8.49 11.36
CA PHE A 55 -0.93 9.74 12.05
C PHE A 55 -0.65 9.50 13.53
N HIS A 56 -1.43 8.65 14.19
CA HIS A 56 -1.27 8.33 15.63
C HIS A 56 0.04 7.58 15.91
N LEU A 57 0.58 6.81 14.94
CA LEU A 57 1.91 6.22 15.05
C LEU A 57 2.97 7.32 15.18
N PHE A 58 2.98 8.28 14.25
CA PHE A 58 4.06 9.26 14.11
C PHE A 58 3.97 10.43 15.11
N HIS A 59 2.80 10.71 15.66
CA HIS A 59 2.57 11.92 16.48
C HIS A 59 2.13 11.61 17.91
N GLU A 60 1.59 10.43 18.16
CA GLU A 60 1.05 10.06 19.47
C GLU A 60 1.72 8.80 20.05
N GLY A 61 2.68 8.20 19.33
CA GLY A 61 3.40 7.00 19.78
C GLY A 61 2.52 5.76 19.88
N ALA A 62 1.41 5.70 19.12
CA ALA A 62 0.56 4.52 19.08
C ALA A 62 1.28 3.39 18.35
N SER A 63 1.20 2.15 18.86
CA SER A 63 1.73 0.98 18.16
C SER A 63 0.87 0.63 16.93
N LEU A 64 1.47 -0.05 15.93
CA LEU A 64 0.67 -0.54 14.79
C LEU A 64 -0.40 -1.55 15.21
N ARG A 65 -0.21 -2.28 16.30
CA ARG A 65 -1.23 -3.19 16.85
C ARG A 65 -2.48 -2.46 17.33
N GLU A 66 -2.32 -1.24 17.85
CA GLU A 66 -3.45 -0.40 18.27
C GLU A 66 -4.15 0.28 17.10
N ILE A 67 -3.42 0.50 15.99
CA ILE A 67 -3.94 1.09 14.75
C ILE A 67 -4.61 0.03 13.88
N LEU A 68 -4.14 -1.21 13.96
CA LEU A 68 -4.64 -2.32 13.15
C LEU A 68 -6.14 -2.54 13.40
N PHE A 69 -6.95 -2.22 12.40
CA PHE A 69 -8.40 -2.27 12.48
C PHE A 69 -8.93 -3.56 11.81
N PRO A 70 -9.56 -4.47 12.56
CA PRO A 70 -10.13 -5.68 12.00
C PRO A 70 -11.37 -5.36 11.16
N THR A 71 -11.42 -5.90 9.94
CA THR A 71 -12.58 -5.73 9.05
C THR A 71 -13.58 -6.89 9.25
N PRO A 72 -14.86 -6.71 8.88
CA PRO A 72 -15.82 -7.82 8.88
C PRO A 72 -15.54 -8.86 7.79
N TYR A 73 -14.51 -8.65 6.98
CA TYR A 73 -14.16 -9.49 5.83
C TYR A 73 -13.03 -10.49 6.11
N GLY A 74 -12.53 -10.55 7.35
CA GLY A 74 -11.52 -11.52 7.78
C GLY A 74 -10.07 -11.09 7.58
N PHE A 75 -9.81 -9.88 7.15
CA PHE A 75 -8.48 -9.24 7.14
C PHE A 75 -8.50 -7.95 7.95
N SER A 76 -7.35 -7.39 8.26
CA SER A 76 -7.23 -6.12 8.98
C SER A 76 -6.67 -5.02 8.06
N ILE A 77 -6.99 -3.76 8.37
CA ILE A 77 -6.42 -2.61 7.68
C ILE A 77 -5.57 -1.75 8.62
N LEU A 78 -4.55 -1.14 8.06
CA LEU A 78 -3.81 -0.03 8.65
C LEU A 78 -4.16 1.23 7.85
N PRO A 79 -5.14 2.03 8.35
CA PRO A 79 -5.63 3.16 7.58
C PRO A 79 -4.61 4.30 7.60
N ALA A 80 -4.45 4.98 6.46
CA ALA A 80 -3.74 6.25 6.42
C ALA A 80 -4.61 7.38 6.99
N SER A 81 -3.99 8.54 7.22
CA SER A 81 -4.72 9.75 7.56
C SER A 81 -5.05 10.54 6.31
N SER A 82 -6.32 10.73 6.00
CA SER A 82 -6.75 11.58 4.90
C SER A 82 -6.74 13.06 5.30
N GLY A 83 -6.26 13.92 4.38
CA GLY A 83 -6.37 15.37 4.54
C GLY A 83 -5.37 16.01 5.52
N VAL A 84 -4.37 15.28 6.00
CA VAL A 84 -3.30 15.82 6.84
C VAL A 84 -2.07 16.09 5.96
N SER A 85 -1.77 17.37 5.73
CA SER A 85 -0.67 17.79 4.84
C SER A 85 0.71 17.25 5.26
N GLU A 86 0.94 17.08 6.55
CA GLU A 86 2.17 16.54 7.13
C GLU A 86 2.42 15.08 6.76
N MET A 87 1.35 14.35 6.40
CA MET A 87 1.41 12.95 5.98
C MET A 87 1.67 12.77 4.48
N LEU A 88 1.61 13.83 3.69
CA LEU A 88 1.82 13.75 2.23
C LEU A 88 3.24 13.28 1.87
N THR A 89 4.22 13.56 2.72
CA THR A 89 5.61 13.13 2.52
C THR A 89 6.21 12.70 3.84
N LEU A 90 6.47 11.41 3.98
CA LEU A 90 7.13 10.87 5.17
C LEU A 90 8.59 11.31 5.22
N SER A 91 9.02 11.83 6.36
CA SER A 91 10.43 12.08 6.66
C SER A 91 11.21 10.74 6.75
N THR A 92 12.53 10.83 6.67
CA THR A 92 13.39 9.63 6.84
C THR A 92 13.16 8.95 8.19
N GLY A 93 12.95 9.73 9.26
CA GLY A 93 12.66 9.19 10.60
C GLY A 93 11.34 8.42 10.63
N GLN A 94 10.27 8.98 10.08
CA GLN A 94 8.96 8.33 9.99
C GLN A 94 9.00 7.06 9.12
N LYS A 95 9.80 7.05 8.05
CA LYS A 95 10.00 5.86 7.22
C LYS A 95 10.67 4.72 7.99
N LEU A 96 11.68 5.03 8.82
CA LEU A 96 12.34 4.05 9.68
C LEU A 96 11.39 3.55 10.77
N GLU A 97 10.70 4.46 11.45
CA GLU A 97 9.72 4.13 12.49
C GLU A 97 8.63 3.19 11.97
N LEU A 98 8.08 3.47 10.77
CA LEU A 98 7.08 2.59 10.15
C LEU A 98 7.66 1.21 9.82
N LEU A 99 8.90 1.14 9.33
CA LEU A 99 9.54 -0.13 9.00
C LEU A 99 9.78 -0.99 10.24
N GLU A 100 10.26 -0.38 11.34
CA GLU A 100 10.45 -1.04 12.63
C GLU A 100 9.12 -1.54 13.19
N ALA A 101 8.09 -0.68 13.19
CA ALA A 101 6.76 -1.04 13.67
C ALA A 101 6.11 -2.16 12.84
N VAL A 102 6.34 -2.21 11.51
CA VAL A 102 5.89 -3.32 10.65
C VAL A 102 6.60 -4.63 11.05
N GLY A 103 7.89 -4.58 11.39
CA GLY A 103 8.62 -5.76 11.88
C GLY A 103 7.97 -6.39 13.12
N GLU A 104 7.38 -5.59 14.01
CA GLU A 104 6.67 -6.09 15.19
C GLU A 104 5.36 -6.86 14.87
N LEU A 105 4.83 -6.70 13.66
CA LEU A 105 3.63 -7.41 13.19
C LEU A 105 3.95 -8.74 12.49
N GLU A 106 5.21 -9.00 12.10
CA GLU A 106 5.59 -10.14 11.26
C GLU A 106 5.13 -11.49 11.83
N ASP A 107 5.29 -11.72 13.15
CA ASP A 107 4.87 -12.96 13.79
C ASP A 107 3.35 -13.22 13.74
N GLY A 108 2.58 -12.16 13.51
CA GLY A 108 1.10 -12.20 13.49
C GLY A 108 0.49 -12.30 12.10
N LEU A 109 1.27 -12.14 11.01
CA LEU A 109 0.77 -12.01 9.65
C LEU A 109 1.41 -13.04 8.71
N ASP A 110 0.60 -13.57 7.79
CA ASP A 110 1.10 -14.35 6.66
C ASP A 110 1.36 -13.45 5.44
N TYR A 111 0.57 -12.36 5.31
CA TYR A 111 0.70 -11.38 4.23
C TYR A 111 0.47 -9.95 4.72
N LEU A 112 1.36 -9.06 4.30
CA LEU A 112 1.17 -7.62 4.37
C LEU A 112 1.07 -7.07 2.95
N ILE A 113 -0.08 -6.49 2.62
CA ILE A 113 -0.33 -5.84 1.34
C ILE A 113 -0.18 -4.34 1.56
N VAL A 114 0.54 -3.67 0.67
CA VAL A 114 0.71 -2.21 0.71
C VAL A 114 0.08 -1.62 -0.55
N ASP A 115 -1.07 -0.97 -0.40
CA ASP A 115 -1.73 -0.24 -1.50
C ASP A 115 -1.09 1.14 -1.64
N THR A 116 -0.22 1.33 -2.62
CA THR A 116 0.54 2.57 -2.76
C THR A 116 -0.27 3.66 -3.48
N GLY A 117 0.15 4.90 -3.36
CA GLY A 117 -0.25 5.94 -4.31
C GLY A 117 0.17 5.62 -5.75
N ALA A 118 -0.27 6.43 -6.71
CA ALA A 118 0.16 6.32 -8.10
C ALA A 118 1.41 7.16 -8.38
N GLY A 119 2.17 6.77 -9.41
CA GLY A 119 3.32 7.54 -9.91
C GLY A 119 4.65 7.12 -9.31
N ILE A 120 5.56 8.08 -9.17
CA ILE A 120 6.97 7.87 -8.80
C ILE A 120 7.41 8.80 -7.65
N SER A 121 6.47 9.22 -6.79
CA SER A 121 6.81 10.04 -5.61
C SER A 121 7.69 9.27 -4.63
N ASP A 122 8.39 9.98 -3.75
CA ASP A 122 9.28 9.39 -2.76
C ASP A 122 8.60 8.35 -1.86
N ASN A 123 7.33 8.57 -1.51
CA ASN A 123 6.57 7.59 -0.73
C ASN A 123 6.28 6.33 -1.55
N VAL A 124 5.87 6.48 -2.83
CA VAL A 124 5.61 5.34 -3.72
C VAL A 124 6.89 4.51 -3.89
N LEU A 125 8.02 5.16 -4.14
CA LEU A 125 9.31 4.47 -4.26
C LEU A 125 9.69 3.78 -2.96
N TYR A 126 9.54 4.45 -1.82
CA TYR A 126 9.83 3.88 -0.49
C TYR A 126 9.05 2.59 -0.25
N PHE A 127 7.72 2.59 -0.41
CA PHE A 127 6.91 1.40 -0.17
C PHE A 127 7.22 0.26 -1.15
N ASN A 128 7.57 0.59 -2.40
CA ASN A 128 8.01 -0.41 -3.36
C ASN A 128 9.37 -1.02 -3.00
N LEU A 129 10.28 -0.25 -2.42
CA LEU A 129 11.60 -0.72 -2.00
C LEU A 129 11.51 -1.56 -0.73
N ALA A 130 10.64 -1.20 0.21
CA ALA A 130 10.41 -1.96 1.43
C ALA A 130 9.70 -3.31 1.19
N ALA A 131 8.94 -3.44 0.11
CA ALA A 131 8.22 -4.67 -0.20
C ALA A 131 9.14 -5.76 -0.76
N GLN A 132 8.87 -7.02 -0.38
CA GLN A 132 9.56 -8.18 -0.95
C GLN A 132 9.16 -8.42 -2.41
N GLU A 133 7.88 -8.24 -2.73
CA GLU A 133 7.29 -8.45 -4.06
C GLU A 133 6.51 -7.21 -4.50
N ARG A 134 6.51 -6.92 -5.80
CA ARG A 134 5.84 -5.75 -6.41
C ARG A 134 4.87 -6.22 -7.46
N LEU A 135 3.60 -5.82 -7.33
CA LEU A 135 2.56 -6.04 -8.32
C LEU A 135 2.23 -4.70 -8.98
N VAL A 136 2.70 -4.52 -10.20
CA VAL A 136 2.45 -3.32 -11.01
C VAL A 136 1.12 -3.50 -11.74
N VAL A 137 0.15 -2.64 -11.42
CA VAL A 137 -1.16 -2.63 -12.06
C VAL A 137 -1.18 -1.59 -13.16
N LEU A 138 -1.64 -1.98 -14.33
CA LEU A 138 -1.80 -1.10 -15.49
C LEU A 138 -3.08 -1.45 -16.26
N THR A 139 -3.50 -0.56 -17.16
CA THR A 139 -4.60 -0.79 -18.11
C THR A 139 -4.04 -0.83 -19.53
N PRO A 140 -4.79 -1.38 -20.53
CA PRO A 140 -4.32 -1.44 -21.94
C PRO A 140 -4.15 -0.06 -22.61
N GLU A 141 -4.35 1.03 -21.90
CA GLU A 141 -4.19 2.39 -22.42
C GLU A 141 -2.72 2.76 -22.62
N PRO A 142 -2.34 3.43 -23.72
CA PRO A 142 -0.97 3.84 -23.98
C PRO A 142 -0.33 4.65 -22.86
N THR A 143 -1.09 5.57 -22.24
CA THR A 143 -0.62 6.39 -21.11
C THR A 143 -0.32 5.55 -19.88
N SER A 144 -1.17 4.56 -19.57
CA SER A 144 -0.95 3.66 -18.43
C SER A 144 0.29 2.79 -18.62
N LEU A 145 0.53 2.32 -19.83
CA LEU A 145 1.73 1.56 -20.19
C LEU A 145 3.00 2.42 -20.04
N THR A 146 2.96 3.66 -20.53
CA THR A 146 4.08 4.60 -20.42
C THR A 146 4.42 4.91 -18.97
N ASP A 147 3.40 5.19 -18.15
CA ASP A 147 3.60 5.52 -16.74
C ASP A 147 4.08 4.31 -15.94
N ALA A 148 3.56 3.11 -16.22
CA ALA A 148 4.05 1.87 -15.61
C ALA A 148 5.50 1.58 -16.00
N TYR A 149 5.87 1.81 -17.26
CA TYR A 149 7.25 1.71 -17.71
C TYR A 149 8.17 2.69 -16.98
N ALA A 150 7.74 3.95 -16.79
CA ALA A 150 8.51 4.95 -16.06
C ALA A 150 8.77 4.50 -14.60
N LEU A 151 7.75 4.01 -13.90
CA LEU A 151 7.88 3.46 -12.54
C LEU A 151 8.88 2.30 -12.49
N ILE A 152 8.70 1.29 -13.35
CA ILE A 152 9.60 0.12 -13.43
C ILE A 152 11.04 0.58 -13.72
N LYS A 153 11.20 1.50 -14.67
CA LYS A 153 12.51 2.04 -15.06
C LYS A 153 13.23 2.71 -13.89
N VAL A 154 12.53 3.56 -13.12
CA VAL A 154 13.11 4.23 -11.96
C VAL A 154 13.51 3.19 -10.90
N LEU A 155 12.63 2.27 -10.53
CA LEU A 155 12.92 1.24 -9.55
C LEU A 155 14.09 0.36 -9.98
N LYS A 156 14.16 0.00 -11.27
CA LYS A 156 15.25 -0.84 -11.80
C LYS A 156 16.59 -0.08 -11.88
N LEU A 157 16.60 1.08 -12.55
CA LEU A 157 17.88 1.75 -12.87
C LEU A 157 18.46 2.52 -11.68
N THR A 158 17.61 3.07 -10.81
CA THR A 158 18.06 3.86 -9.67
C THR A 158 18.26 3.01 -8.41
N HIS A 159 17.43 1.96 -8.24
CA HIS A 159 17.39 1.19 -7.00
C HIS A 159 17.70 -0.31 -7.16
N GLY A 160 18.02 -0.77 -8.38
CA GLY A 160 18.44 -2.16 -8.63
C GLY A 160 17.35 -3.21 -8.50
N VAL A 161 16.06 -2.82 -8.53
CA VAL A 161 14.94 -3.78 -8.46
C VAL A 161 14.83 -4.54 -9.77
N GLU A 162 14.91 -5.86 -9.72
CA GLU A 162 14.92 -6.71 -10.94
C GLU A 162 13.60 -7.42 -11.21
N HIS A 163 12.80 -7.68 -10.16
CA HIS A 163 11.60 -8.51 -10.28
C HIS A 163 10.32 -7.70 -10.07
N PHE A 164 9.41 -7.85 -11.03
CA PHE A 164 8.09 -7.25 -11.03
C PHE A 164 7.06 -8.27 -11.49
N LYS A 165 5.91 -8.31 -10.82
CA LYS A 165 4.70 -8.94 -11.33
C LYS A 165 3.85 -7.86 -11.98
N VAL A 166 3.21 -8.16 -13.10
CA VAL A 166 2.38 -7.21 -13.83
C VAL A 166 0.96 -7.74 -13.91
N CYS A 167 0.00 -6.90 -13.56
CA CYS A 167 -1.43 -7.15 -13.73
C CYS A 167 -2.00 -6.15 -14.73
N VAL A 168 -2.50 -6.67 -15.84
CA VAL A 168 -3.26 -5.86 -16.81
C VAL A 168 -4.72 -5.91 -16.43
N ASN A 169 -5.21 -4.81 -15.83
CA ASN A 169 -6.59 -4.66 -15.41
C ASN A 169 -7.43 -3.98 -16.49
N MET A 170 -8.76 -4.15 -16.44
CA MET A 170 -9.70 -3.58 -17.42
C MET A 170 -9.36 -3.98 -18.87
N ALA A 171 -8.78 -5.16 -19.05
CA ALA A 171 -8.59 -5.73 -20.36
C ALA A 171 -9.95 -6.22 -20.92
N PRO A 172 -10.21 -6.08 -22.27
CA PRO A 172 -11.43 -6.56 -22.88
C PRO A 172 -11.58 -8.08 -22.84
#